data_dd02fb8010c94e1021499cfcfdf8140a
#
_entry.id   dd02fb8010c94e1021499cfcfdf8140a
#
_cell.length_a   1.000
_cell.length_b   1.000
_cell.length_c   1.000
_cell.angle_alpha   90.00
_cell.angle_beta   90.00
_cell.angle_gamma   90.00
#
_symmetry.space_group_name_H-M   'P 1'
#
loop_
_entity.id
_entity.type
_entity.pdbx_description
1 polymer ?
#
loop_
_entity_poly.entity_id
_entity_poly.type
_entity_poly.pdbx_seq_one_letter_code
_entity_poly.pdbx_strand_id
1 'polypeptide(L)'
;MKLLTFMVDGVVRPGVLDGNRVVDLSAAGLPVDATGDLMCIVRGGDSLQGLVREALGSNQRREYALDKVKVCAPLFHPSKIVAVGLNYIDHCKEANLPVPSEPVLFTKWPNSITGPYDDLHWPESVTKE
;
A
#
# COMPACT_ATOMS: atom_id res chain seq x y z
N MET A 1 -9.95 -3.65 -10.26
CA MET A 1 -9.83 -4.15 -8.89
C MET A 1 -8.86 -3.23 -8.15
N LYS A 2 -9.22 -2.73 -6.97
CA LYS A 2 -8.37 -1.85 -6.14
C LYS A 2 -8.13 -2.56 -4.81
N LEU A 3 -6.90 -3.01 -4.60
CA LEU A 3 -6.47 -3.65 -3.35
C LEU A 3 -6.02 -2.57 -2.36
N LEU A 4 -6.21 -2.82 -1.07
CA LEU A 4 -5.75 -1.96 0.01
C LEU A 4 -5.41 -2.78 1.26
N THR A 5 -4.52 -2.27 2.08
CA THR A 5 -4.33 -2.70 3.46
C THR A 5 -5.12 -1.75 4.35
N PHE A 6 -5.90 -2.30 5.27
CA PHE A 6 -6.71 -1.51 6.19
C PHE A 6 -6.64 -2.06 7.61
N MET A 7 -6.97 -1.21 8.56
CA MET A 7 -7.07 -1.57 9.98
C MET A 7 -8.49 -1.34 10.47
N VAL A 8 -9.01 -2.32 11.20
CA VAL A 8 -10.26 -2.24 11.94
C VAL A 8 -10.08 -2.97 13.27
N ASP A 9 -10.59 -2.41 14.36
CA ASP A 9 -10.45 -2.93 15.73
C ASP A 9 -8.99 -3.27 16.11
N GLY A 10 -8.03 -2.42 15.66
CA GLY A 10 -6.60 -2.62 15.90
C GLY A 10 -5.95 -3.75 15.10
N VAL A 11 -6.68 -4.42 14.21
CA VAL A 11 -6.17 -5.53 13.40
C VAL A 11 -5.99 -5.11 11.95
N VAL A 12 -4.77 -5.30 11.43
CA VAL A 12 -4.43 -5.04 10.03
C VAL A 12 -4.90 -6.20 9.15
N ARG A 13 -5.47 -5.88 8.00
CA ARG A 13 -6.07 -6.85 7.07
C ARG A 13 -5.87 -6.44 5.61
N PRO A 14 -5.69 -7.40 4.69
CA PRO A 14 -5.79 -7.13 3.27
C PRO A 14 -7.26 -7.01 2.87
N GLY A 15 -7.53 -6.07 1.97
CA GLY A 15 -8.89 -5.82 1.48
C GLY A 15 -8.93 -5.50 -0.01
N VAL A 16 -10.14 -5.50 -0.53
CA VAL A 16 -10.44 -5.00 -1.86
C VAL A 16 -11.59 -4.00 -1.79
N LEU A 17 -11.42 -2.89 -2.50
CA LEU A 17 -12.43 -1.83 -2.57
C LEU A 17 -13.48 -2.19 -3.61
N ASP A 18 -14.75 -2.21 -3.18
CA ASP A 18 -15.94 -2.39 -3.98
C ASP A 18 -16.90 -1.20 -3.72
N GLY A 19 -16.96 -0.27 -4.67
CA GLY A 19 -17.65 1.00 -4.45
C GLY A 19 -17.09 1.77 -3.24
N ASN A 20 -17.94 1.98 -2.22
CA ASN A 20 -17.56 2.61 -0.95
C ASN A 20 -17.45 1.59 0.21
N ARG A 21 -17.24 0.32 -0.12
CA ARG A 21 -17.09 -0.78 0.83
C ARG A 21 -15.74 -1.43 0.69
N VAL A 22 -15.17 -1.85 1.81
CA VAL A 22 -13.94 -2.63 1.87
C VAL A 22 -14.32 -4.06 2.20
N VAL A 23 -14.06 -4.98 1.28
CA VAL A 23 -14.26 -6.43 1.49
C VAL A 23 -13.01 -6.99 2.15
N ASP A 24 -13.17 -7.64 3.28
CA ASP A 24 -12.12 -8.27 4.08
C ASP A 24 -11.68 -9.59 3.44
N LEU A 25 -10.49 -9.60 2.90
CA LEU A 25 -9.94 -10.79 2.24
C LEU A 25 -9.43 -11.83 3.23
N SER A 26 -9.12 -11.46 4.46
CA SER A 26 -8.75 -12.41 5.51
C SER A 26 -9.95 -13.31 5.90
N ALA A 27 -11.15 -12.75 5.89
CA ALA A 27 -12.38 -13.49 6.14
C ALA A 27 -12.80 -14.41 4.98
N ALA A 28 -12.23 -14.18 3.79
CA ALA A 28 -12.49 -15.01 2.60
C ALA A 28 -11.52 -16.22 2.47
N GLY A 29 -10.73 -16.49 3.51
CA GLY A 29 -9.83 -17.65 3.54
C GLY A 29 -8.53 -17.44 2.75
N LEU A 30 -8.19 -16.21 2.38
CA LEU A 30 -6.87 -15.95 1.80
C LEU A 30 -5.78 -16.17 2.88
N PRO A 31 -4.64 -16.75 2.48
CA PRO A 31 -3.51 -16.90 3.38
C PRO A 31 -2.95 -15.52 3.73
N VAL A 32 -3.21 -15.06 4.95
CA VAL A 32 -2.70 -13.79 5.47
C VAL A 32 -1.51 -14.11 6.35
N ASP A 33 -0.37 -13.47 6.08
CA ASP A 33 0.80 -13.59 6.92
C ASP A 33 0.67 -12.70 8.19
N ALA A 34 1.68 -12.76 9.06
CA ALA A 34 1.68 -12.05 10.33
C ALA A 34 1.62 -10.51 10.19
N THR A 35 1.90 -9.95 9.02
CA THR A 35 1.84 -8.51 8.77
C THR A 35 0.42 -8.03 8.46
N GLY A 36 -0.43 -8.92 7.92
CA GLY A 36 -1.79 -8.61 7.52
C GLY A 36 -1.88 -7.67 6.31
N ASP A 37 -0.76 -7.37 5.64
CA ASP A 37 -0.72 -6.47 4.48
C ASP A 37 -0.93 -7.19 3.14
N LEU A 38 -0.83 -6.48 2.03
CA LEU A 38 -1.03 -7.03 0.69
C LEU A 38 0.12 -7.95 0.20
N MET A 39 1.19 -8.14 0.98
CA MET A 39 2.35 -8.92 0.54
C MET A 39 1.98 -10.38 0.24
N CYS A 40 1.04 -10.95 0.99
CA CYS A 40 0.53 -12.30 0.72
C CYS A 40 -0.05 -12.41 -0.71
N ILE A 41 -0.81 -11.43 -1.15
CA ILE A 41 -1.43 -11.39 -2.48
C ILE A 41 -0.36 -11.20 -3.56
N VAL A 42 0.60 -10.30 -3.32
CA VAL A 42 1.70 -10.05 -4.25
C VAL A 42 2.52 -11.32 -4.47
N ARG A 43 2.85 -12.04 -3.40
CA ARG A 43 3.61 -13.31 -3.48
C ARG A 43 2.83 -14.45 -4.12
N GLY A 44 1.52 -14.48 -3.93
CA GLY A 44 0.65 -15.53 -4.47
C GLY A 44 0.32 -15.38 -5.95
N GLY A 45 0.59 -14.22 -6.54
CA GLY A 45 0.39 -13.97 -7.97
C GLY A 45 -1.03 -14.25 -8.46
N ASP A 46 -1.16 -14.81 -9.65
CA ASP A 46 -2.45 -14.99 -10.33
C ASP A 46 -3.40 -15.95 -9.60
N SER A 47 -2.90 -16.93 -8.87
CA SER A 47 -3.74 -17.87 -8.11
C SER A 47 -4.53 -17.15 -7.01
N LEU A 48 -3.91 -16.19 -6.32
CA LEU A 48 -4.62 -15.41 -5.30
C LEU A 48 -5.54 -14.34 -5.90
N GLN A 49 -5.27 -13.85 -7.09
CA GLN A 49 -6.21 -12.95 -7.78
C GLN A 49 -7.54 -13.63 -8.10
N GLY A 50 -7.55 -14.93 -8.38
CA GLY A 50 -8.77 -15.75 -8.52
C GLY A 50 -9.59 -15.73 -7.25
N LEU A 51 -8.97 -16.04 -6.12
CA LEU A 51 -9.63 -16.02 -4.80
C LEU A 51 -10.18 -14.63 -4.43
N VAL A 52 -9.48 -13.55 -4.79
CA VAL A 52 -9.99 -12.18 -4.58
C VAL A 52 -11.28 -11.93 -5.38
N ARG A 53 -11.36 -12.42 -6.63
CA ARG A 53 -12.58 -12.31 -7.43
C ARG A 53 -13.73 -13.13 -6.86
N GLU A 54 -13.44 -14.32 -6.36
CA GLU A 54 -14.45 -15.17 -5.66
C GLU A 54 -14.96 -14.49 -4.40
N ALA A 55 -14.07 -13.89 -3.60
CA ALA A 55 -14.44 -13.14 -2.41
C ALA A 55 -15.39 -11.97 -2.73
N LEU A 56 -15.12 -11.25 -3.83
CA LEU A 56 -16.00 -10.17 -4.30
C LEU A 56 -17.39 -10.67 -4.72
N GLY A 57 -17.48 -11.86 -5.31
CA GLY A 57 -18.74 -12.49 -5.75
C GLY A 57 -19.54 -13.17 -4.63
N SER A 58 -18.96 -13.35 -3.45
CA SER A 58 -19.59 -14.05 -2.36
C SER A 58 -20.68 -13.22 -1.67
N ASN A 59 -21.85 -13.82 -1.45
CA ASN A 59 -22.94 -13.22 -0.66
C ASN A 59 -22.68 -13.24 0.87
N GLN A 60 -21.65 -13.96 1.31
CA GLN A 60 -21.26 -14.08 2.72
C GLN A 60 -19.99 -13.32 3.04
N ARG A 61 -19.60 -12.39 2.18
CA ARG A 61 -18.38 -11.59 2.34
C ARG A 61 -18.50 -10.67 3.57
N ARG A 62 -17.41 -10.61 4.34
CA ARG A 62 -17.28 -9.63 5.41
C ARG A 62 -16.85 -8.30 4.80
N GLU A 63 -17.59 -7.25 5.11
CA GLU A 63 -17.30 -5.94 4.54
C GLU A 63 -17.48 -4.80 5.56
N TYR A 64 -16.77 -3.71 5.33
CA TYR A 64 -16.83 -2.51 6.14
C TYR A 64 -17.08 -1.28 5.25
N ALA A 65 -17.71 -0.25 5.77
CA ALA A 65 -17.75 1.04 5.09
C ALA A 65 -16.33 1.65 5.07
N LEU A 66 -15.91 2.24 3.96
CA LEU A 66 -14.56 2.79 3.80
C LEU A 66 -14.24 3.86 4.85
N ASP A 67 -15.22 4.65 5.27
CA ASP A 67 -15.10 5.70 6.30
C ASP A 67 -15.01 5.13 7.74
N LYS A 68 -15.18 3.82 7.93
CA LYS A 68 -15.10 3.13 9.23
C LYS A 68 -13.84 2.32 9.42
N VAL A 69 -12.92 2.37 8.45
CA VAL A 69 -11.63 1.69 8.52
C VAL A 69 -10.50 2.70 8.37
N LYS A 70 -9.36 2.42 8.97
CA LYS A 70 -8.13 3.16 8.70
C LYS A 70 -7.43 2.53 7.50
N VAL A 71 -7.31 3.26 6.40
CA VAL A 71 -6.48 2.83 5.26
C VAL A 71 -5.02 2.98 5.65
N CYS A 72 -4.25 1.91 5.47
CA CYS A 72 -2.83 1.84 5.81
C CYS A 72 -1.95 1.86 4.56
N ALA A 73 -0.63 1.92 4.77
CA ALA A 73 0.31 1.64 3.69
C ALA A 73 0.02 0.27 3.08
N PRO A 74 0.05 0.12 1.75
CA PRO A 74 -0.29 -1.16 1.11
C PRO A 74 0.64 -2.29 1.53
N LEU A 75 1.92 -2.00 1.77
CA LEU A 75 2.95 -2.92 2.22
C LEU A 75 3.72 -2.28 3.39
N PHE A 76 3.93 -3.01 4.49
CA PHE A 76 4.68 -2.50 5.64
C PHE A 76 6.17 -2.83 5.58
N HIS A 77 6.51 -4.00 5.08
CA HIS A 77 7.88 -4.52 5.13
C HIS A 77 8.33 -5.06 3.75
N PRO A 78 8.39 -4.22 2.70
CA PRO A 78 9.00 -4.64 1.45
C PRO A 78 10.50 -4.87 1.66
N SER A 79 11.07 -5.85 0.96
CA SER A 79 12.51 -6.13 1.04
C SER A 79 13.37 -4.98 0.50
N LYS A 80 12.84 -4.21 -0.44
CA LYS A 80 13.51 -3.09 -1.10
C LYS A 80 12.47 -2.06 -1.54
N ILE A 81 12.89 -0.79 -1.50
CA ILE A 81 12.18 0.31 -2.14
C ILE A 81 13.16 0.95 -3.10
N VAL A 82 12.93 0.75 -4.38
CA VAL A 82 13.75 1.35 -5.45
C VAL A 82 12.95 2.48 -6.08
N ALA A 83 13.53 3.66 -6.12
CA ALA A 83 12.93 4.84 -6.72
C ALA A 83 13.73 5.30 -7.93
N VAL A 84 13.06 5.97 -8.87
CA VAL A 84 13.65 6.56 -10.07
C VAL A 84 13.64 8.07 -9.91
N GLY A 85 14.83 8.67 -9.84
CA GLY A 85 15.02 10.12 -9.79
C GLY A 85 14.81 10.75 -11.15
N LEU A 86 14.42 12.03 -11.16
CA LEU A 86 14.23 12.83 -12.37
C LEU A 86 13.35 12.15 -13.43
N ASN A 87 12.37 11.35 -12.98
CA ASN A 87 11.51 10.54 -13.84
C ASN A 87 10.40 11.35 -14.55
N TYR A 88 10.29 12.64 -14.23
CA TYR A 88 9.32 13.56 -14.82
C TYR A 88 10.05 14.75 -15.44
N ILE A 89 9.74 15.03 -16.70
CA ILE A 89 10.36 16.15 -17.46
C ILE A 89 10.15 17.50 -16.77
N ASP A 90 8.96 17.70 -16.19
CA ASP A 90 8.64 18.96 -15.51
C ASP A 90 9.50 19.14 -14.25
N HIS A 91 9.76 18.06 -13.51
CA HIS A 91 10.68 18.08 -12.39
C HIS A 91 12.12 18.42 -12.82
N CYS A 92 12.58 17.90 -13.96
CA CYS A 92 13.90 18.30 -14.51
C CYS A 92 13.95 19.80 -14.81
N LYS A 93 12.88 20.36 -15.39
CA LYS A 93 12.80 21.79 -15.69
C LYS A 93 12.79 22.65 -14.43
N GLU A 94 11.98 22.29 -13.43
CA GLU A 94 11.90 22.99 -12.14
C GLU A 94 13.24 23.00 -11.41
N ALA A 95 13.95 21.87 -11.43
CA ALA A 95 15.28 21.73 -10.82
C ALA A 95 16.41 22.30 -11.67
N ASN A 96 16.13 22.79 -12.89
CA ASN A 96 17.11 23.23 -13.88
C ASN A 96 18.20 22.18 -14.16
N LEU A 97 17.77 20.92 -14.28
CA LEU A 97 18.63 19.77 -14.54
C LEU A 97 18.34 19.18 -15.94
N PRO A 98 19.37 18.63 -16.61
CA PRO A 98 19.15 17.93 -17.87
C PRO A 98 18.31 16.67 -17.65
N VAL A 99 17.52 16.30 -18.65
CA VAL A 99 16.80 15.01 -18.65
C VAL A 99 17.85 13.90 -18.74
N PRO A 100 17.87 12.96 -17.78
CA PRO A 100 18.81 11.86 -17.80
C PRO A 100 18.62 10.96 -19.02
N SER A 101 19.71 10.50 -19.62
CA SER A 101 19.68 9.51 -20.73
C SER A 101 19.44 8.09 -20.22
N GLU A 102 19.72 7.84 -18.96
CA GLU A 102 19.51 6.55 -18.29
C GLU A 102 18.79 6.74 -16.96
N PRO A 103 18.06 5.72 -16.45
CA PRO A 103 17.35 5.84 -15.17
C PRO A 103 18.31 6.12 -14.00
N VAL A 104 18.04 7.19 -13.26
CA VAL A 104 18.73 7.50 -12.01
C VAL A 104 18.06 6.75 -10.88
N LEU A 105 18.64 5.63 -10.44
CA LEU A 105 18.07 4.79 -9.39
C LEU A 105 18.60 5.18 -8.01
N PHE A 106 17.70 5.21 -7.02
CA PHE A 106 18.06 5.37 -5.62
C PHE A 106 17.14 4.53 -4.73
N THR A 107 17.53 4.34 -3.48
CA THR A 107 16.78 3.52 -2.52
C THR A 107 16.16 4.37 -1.41
N LYS A 108 15.03 3.91 -0.91
CA LYS A 108 14.43 4.36 0.35
C LYS A 108 14.50 3.23 1.37
N TRP A 109 14.59 3.59 2.63
CA TRP A 109 14.56 2.61 3.70
C TRP A 109 13.11 2.19 4.02
N PRO A 110 12.84 0.93 4.38
CA PRO A 110 11.49 0.48 4.72
C PRO A 110 10.82 1.28 5.84
N ASN A 111 11.60 1.83 6.78
CA ASN A 111 11.09 2.68 7.84
C ASN A 111 10.61 4.08 7.39
N SER A 112 10.77 4.43 6.10
CA SER A 112 10.17 5.63 5.51
C SER A 112 8.75 5.42 5.02
N ILE A 113 8.20 4.20 5.14
CA ILE A 113 6.82 3.90 4.74
C ILE A 113 5.86 4.48 5.78
N THR A 114 4.86 5.19 5.27
CA THR A 114 3.75 5.72 6.08
C THR A 114 2.43 5.46 5.36
N GLY A 115 1.35 5.40 6.07
CA GLY A 115 0.00 5.30 5.51
C GLY A 115 -0.44 6.63 4.88
N PRO A 116 -1.49 6.62 4.05
CA PRO A 116 -1.93 7.79 3.30
C PRO A 116 -2.48 8.93 4.17
N TYR A 117 -2.81 8.63 5.43
CA TYR A 117 -3.39 9.57 6.41
C TYR A 117 -2.63 9.58 7.73
N ASP A 118 -1.43 9.04 7.76
CA ASP A 118 -0.57 9.08 8.94
C ASP A 118 0.20 10.40 8.99
N ASP A 119 0.36 10.93 10.19
CA ASP A 119 1.17 12.12 10.41
C ASP A 119 2.65 11.81 10.20
N LEU A 120 3.37 12.75 9.62
CA LEU A 120 4.82 12.70 9.54
C LEU A 120 5.41 13.34 10.79
N HIS A 121 6.22 12.58 11.52
CA HIS A 121 6.89 13.05 12.71
C HIS A 121 8.40 13.06 12.53
N TRP A 122 9.02 14.15 12.91
CA TRP A 122 10.48 14.26 13.01
C TRP A 122 10.85 14.91 14.34
N PRO A 123 12.02 14.54 14.92
CA PRO A 123 12.49 15.18 16.14
C PRO A 123 12.78 16.67 15.92
N GLU A 124 12.35 17.54 16.82
CA GLU A 124 12.65 18.99 16.76
C GLU A 124 14.17 19.28 16.76
N SER A 125 14.97 18.32 17.25
CA SER A 125 16.43 18.41 17.21
C SER A 125 17.03 18.30 15.80
N VAL A 126 16.26 17.77 14.82
CA VAL A 126 16.72 17.54 13.44
C VAL A 126 16.38 18.74 12.55
N THR A 127 15.24 19.38 12.82
CA THR A 127 14.83 20.59 12.09
C THR A 127 14.09 21.53 13.04
N LYS A 128 14.29 22.83 12.83
CA LYS A 128 13.63 23.90 13.61
C LYS A 128 12.57 24.64 12.79
N GLU A 129 12.32 24.19 11.55
CA GLU A 129 11.35 24.75 10.62
C GLU A 129 10.15 23.82 10.43
#